data_f2ec67af7c577948f81a41ad41b9d054
#
_entry.id   f2ec67af7c577948f81a41ad41b9d054
#
_cell.length_a   1.000
_cell.length_b   1.000
_cell.length_c   1.000
_cell.angle_alpha   90.00
_cell.angle_beta   90.00
_cell.angle_gamma   90.00
#
_symmetry.space_group_name_H-M   'P 1'
#
loop_
_entity.id
_entity.type
_entity.pdbx_description
1 polymer ?
#
loop_
_entity_poly.entity_id
_entity_poly.type
_entity_poly.pdbx_seq_one_letter_code
_entity_poly.pdbx_strand_id
1 'polypeptide(L)'
;MVDRSTLLTSKQMASFAAAGFLRFDGAVPDELNQAAMRELEGKVPGAPAGTPLSQTYSPESAIGRIMRLPLVEGVITSLVGPEPLFDHHAIHVRQAEEAQAQALHADAIIDTRIPSFDIQLMYYPHDVPLEMGGTLLVPGSHLRRINESDIGRYQNLRGQIPLVCQAGTLLALHHGLWHCGRQNRTGRIRYMFKVRLNPTVRQVKLWNTDDLEDPEVARILGKGYPWYEAASGRLEIVNRSKFWRYLTGDDTFDTGYWLTRLENAPSTRHLVG
;
A
#
# COMPACT_ATOMS: atom_id res chain seq x y z
N MET A 1 -7.92 9.51 -20.39
CA MET A 1 -8.32 9.96 -19.03
C MET A 1 -8.90 8.76 -18.31
N VAL A 2 -8.43 8.48 -17.11
CA VAL A 2 -9.01 7.42 -16.26
C VAL A 2 -10.45 7.79 -15.93
N ASP A 3 -11.36 6.82 -15.99
CA ASP A 3 -12.76 7.05 -15.63
C ASP A 3 -12.86 7.37 -14.14
N ARG A 4 -13.51 8.48 -13.80
CA ARG A 4 -13.69 8.93 -12.41
C ARG A 4 -14.40 7.87 -11.54
N SER A 5 -15.25 7.04 -12.13
CA SER A 5 -15.94 5.97 -11.41
C SER A 5 -15.03 4.84 -10.94
N THR A 6 -13.82 4.71 -11.53
CA THR A 6 -12.83 3.70 -11.15
C THR A 6 -11.84 4.19 -10.09
N LEU A 7 -11.79 5.50 -9.84
CA LEU A 7 -10.93 6.08 -8.82
C LEU A 7 -11.38 5.65 -7.41
N LEU A 8 -10.44 5.60 -6.49
CA LEU A 8 -10.73 5.36 -5.08
C LEU A 8 -11.68 6.44 -4.54
N THR A 9 -12.52 6.07 -3.57
CA THR A 9 -13.34 7.02 -2.80
C THR A 9 -12.51 7.64 -1.67
N SER A 10 -13.00 8.72 -1.05
CA SER A 10 -12.35 9.32 0.12
C SER A 10 -12.31 8.36 1.32
N LYS A 11 -13.31 7.49 1.48
CA LYS A 11 -13.29 6.44 2.52
C LYS A 11 -12.19 5.41 2.28
N GLN A 12 -11.96 5.02 1.02
CA GLN A 12 -10.85 4.13 0.67
C GLN A 12 -9.50 4.82 0.88
N MET A 13 -9.38 6.09 0.48
CA MET A 13 -8.16 6.87 0.73
C MET A 13 -7.91 7.08 2.23
N ALA A 14 -8.94 7.34 3.04
CA ALA A 14 -8.84 7.41 4.50
C ALA A 14 -8.39 6.06 5.08
N SER A 15 -8.89 4.95 4.55
CA SER A 15 -8.46 3.60 4.94
C SER A 15 -6.99 3.35 4.59
N PHE A 16 -6.54 3.78 3.42
CA PHE A 16 -5.13 3.75 3.05
C PHE A 16 -4.27 4.61 3.99
N ALA A 17 -4.70 5.85 4.25
CA ALA A 17 -3.99 6.77 5.15
C ALA A 17 -3.93 6.25 6.60
N ALA A 18 -4.93 5.48 7.04
CA ALA A 18 -4.98 4.90 8.37
C ALA A 18 -4.21 3.58 8.48
N ALA A 19 -4.39 2.66 7.53
CA ALA A 19 -3.83 1.31 7.58
C ALA A 19 -2.48 1.18 6.87
N GLY A 20 -2.22 1.99 5.85
CA GLY A 20 -1.05 1.92 4.98
C GLY A 20 -1.20 0.92 3.83
N PHE A 21 -2.38 0.33 3.66
CA PHE A 21 -2.67 -0.56 2.53
C PHE A 21 -4.16 -0.61 2.21
N LEU A 22 -4.45 -1.06 0.97
CA LEU A 22 -5.79 -1.45 0.52
C LEU A 22 -5.74 -2.86 -0.03
N ARG A 23 -6.88 -3.56 0.05
CA ARG A 23 -7.07 -4.92 -0.47
C ARG A 23 -8.27 -4.93 -1.41
N PHE A 24 -8.09 -5.59 -2.55
CA PHE A 24 -9.09 -5.78 -3.58
C PHE A 24 -9.17 -7.26 -3.93
N ASP A 25 -10.20 -7.94 -3.44
CA ASP A 25 -10.46 -9.34 -3.77
C ASP A 25 -11.13 -9.42 -5.14
N GLY A 26 -10.78 -10.43 -5.93
CA GLY A 26 -11.35 -10.61 -7.27
C GLY A 26 -11.02 -9.47 -8.23
N ALA A 27 -9.94 -8.72 -7.99
CA ALA A 27 -9.50 -7.61 -8.85
C ALA A 27 -9.14 -8.06 -10.28
N VAL A 28 -8.66 -9.29 -10.42
CA VAL A 28 -8.23 -9.87 -11.68
C VAL A 28 -9.14 -11.05 -12.05
N PRO A 29 -9.74 -11.08 -13.26
CA PRO A 29 -10.57 -12.20 -13.72
C PRO A 29 -9.79 -13.51 -13.83
N ASP A 30 -10.49 -14.64 -13.63
CA ASP A 30 -9.88 -15.99 -13.59
C ASP A 30 -9.06 -16.34 -14.83
N GLU A 31 -9.56 -16.03 -16.04
CA GLU A 31 -8.83 -16.30 -17.28
C GLU A 31 -7.49 -15.55 -17.32
N LEU A 32 -7.49 -14.32 -16.81
CA LEU A 32 -6.29 -13.50 -16.76
C LEU A 32 -5.35 -13.97 -15.65
N ASN A 33 -5.89 -14.47 -14.51
CA ASN A 33 -5.09 -15.12 -13.47
C ASN A 33 -4.33 -16.32 -14.01
N GLN A 34 -4.97 -17.17 -14.80
CA GLN A 34 -4.33 -18.34 -15.41
C GLN A 34 -3.23 -17.93 -16.40
N ALA A 35 -3.48 -16.90 -17.21
CA ALA A 35 -2.47 -16.38 -18.13
C ALA A 35 -1.28 -15.77 -17.38
N ALA A 36 -1.55 -14.97 -16.32
CA ALA A 36 -0.53 -14.39 -15.49
C ALA A 36 0.32 -15.46 -14.77
N MET A 37 -0.33 -16.54 -14.28
CA MET A 37 0.39 -17.63 -13.63
C MET A 37 1.45 -18.24 -14.57
N ARG A 38 1.08 -18.55 -15.82
CA ARG A 38 2.03 -19.05 -16.84
C ARG A 38 3.17 -18.07 -17.12
N GLU A 39 2.88 -16.77 -17.12
CA GLU A 39 3.88 -15.73 -17.33
C GLU A 39 4.83 -15.63 -16.12
N LEU A 40 4.34 -15.77 -14.88
CA LEU A 40 5.14 -15.74 -13.66
C LEU A 40 6.01 -17.00 -13.47
N GLU A 41 5.58 -18.15 -13.95
CA GLU A 41 6.39 -19.38 -13.98
C GLU A 41 7.58 -19.27 -14.95
N GLY A 42 7.45 -18.42 -15.95
CA GLY A 42 8.50 -18.10 -16.91
C GLY A 42 9.32 -16.88 -16.48
N LYS A 43 9.26 -15.83 -17.30
CA LYS A 43 9.94 -14.56 -17.04
C LYS A 43 9.03 -13.40 -17.43
N VAL A 44 8.78 -12.51 -16.51
CA VAL A 44 8.14 -11.21 -16.79
C VAL A 44 9.23 -10.24 -17.26
N PRO A 45 9.22 -9.78 -18.52
CA PRO A 45 10.13 -8.74 -18.95
C PRO A 45 9.88 -7.46 -18.17
N GLY A 46 10.95 -6.83 -17.68
CA GLY A 46 10.90 -5.53 -17.03
C GLY A 46 11.45 -4.44 -17.95
N ALA A 47 11.36 -3.22 -17.46
CA ALA A 47 11.95 -2.04 -18.08
C ALA A 47 13.01 -1.45 -17.11
N PRO A 48 13.87 -0.51 -17.56
CA PRO A 48 14.73 0.24 -16.67
C PRO A 48 13.92 1.05 -15.66
N ALA A 49 14.44 1.23 -14.43
CA ALA A 49 13.86 2.13 -13.46
C ALA A 49 13.70 3.54 -14.05
N GLY A 50 12.58 4.20 -13.72
CA GLY A 50 12.21 5.50 -14.29
C GLY A 50 11.44 5.42 -15.60
N THR A 51 11.16 4.23 -16.14
CA THR A 51 10.27 4.08 -17.31
C THR A 51 8.81 4.36 -16.88
N PRO A 52 8.03 5.15 -17.67
CA PRO A 52 6.60 5.29 -17.42
C PRO A 52 5.89 3.94 -17.40
N LEU A 53 4.94 3.75 -16.48
CA LEU A 53 4.24 2.47 -16.32
C LEU A 53 3.56 2.01 -17.62
N SER A 54 3.00 2.95 -18.40
CA SER A 54 2.36 2.67 -19.70
C SER A 54 3.28 1.98 -20.70
N GLN A 55 4.60 2.17 -20.56
CA GLN A 55 5.65 1.64 -21.44
C GLN A 55 6.40 0.44 -20.83
N THR A 56 6.11 0.08 -19.58
CA THR A 56 6.87 -0.94 -18.84
C THR A 56 6.53 -2.36 -19.28
N TYR A 57 5.24 -2.63 -19.53
CA TYR A 57 4.75 -3.97 -19.87
C TYR A 57 4.03 -3.95 -21.22
N SER A 58 4.26 -4.97 -22.05
CA SER A 58 3.52 -5.16 -23.30
C SER A 58 2.01 -5.21 -23.01
N PRO A 59 1.15 -4.50 -23.80
CA PRO A 59 -0.29 -4.59 -23.68
C PRO A 59 -0.85 -6.00 -23.83
N GLU A 60 -0.16 -6.88 -24.57
CA GLU A 60 -0.56 -8.25 -24.85
C GLU A 60 -0.18 -9.21 -23.72
N SER A 61 0.81 -8.87 -22.90
CA SER A 61 1.23 -9.69 -21.76
C SER A 61 0.14 -9.73 -20.67
N ALA A 62 0.08 -10.81 -19.92
CA ALA A 62 -0.90 -10.93 -18.85
C ALA A 62 -0.70 -9.86 -17.77
N ILE A 63 0.53 -9.61 -17.37
CA ILE A 63 0.85 -8.54 -16.41
C ILE A 63 0.51 -7.16 -16.99
N GLY A 64 0.81 -6.90 -18.27
CA GLY A 64 0.45 -5.65 -18.93
C GLY A 64 -1.06 -5.41 -19.00
N ARG A 65 -1.84 -6.47 -19.24
CA ARG A 65 -3.31 -6.41 -19.20
C ARG A 65 -3.84 -6.17 -17.78
N ILE A 66 -3.23 -6.80 -16.76
CA ILE A 66 -3.60 -6.58 -15.36
C ILE A 66 -3.38 -5.11 -14.98
N MET A 67 -2.24 -4.51 -15.35
CA MET A 67 -1.94 -3.12 -15.04
C MET A 67 -2.93 -2.14 -15.71
N ARG A 68 -3.62 -2.56 -16.79
CA ARG A 68 -4.61 -1.78 -17.52
C ARG A 68 -6.07 -2.11 -17.20
N LEU A 69 -6.32 -2.97 -16.21
CA LEU A 69 -7.69 -3.18 -15.71
C LEU A 69 -8.20 -1.87 -15.09
N PRO A 70 -9.45 -1.46 -15.35
CA PRO A 70 -9.99 -0.19 -14.87
C PRO A 70 -9.83 0.01 -13.35
N LEU A 71 -10.07 -1.05 -12.56
CA LEU A 71 -9.84 -1.01 -11.11
C LEU A 71 -8.37 -0.75 -10.77
N VAL A 72 -7.44 -1.44 -11.44
CA VAL A 72 -6.00 -1.33 -11.16
C VAL A 72 -5.48 0.05 -11.55
N GLU A 73 -5.85 0.54 -12.74
CA GLU A 73 -5.52 1.91 -13.18
C GLU A 73 -6.10 2.96 -12.23
N GLY A 74 -7.36 2.77 -11.78
CA GLY A 74 -8.02 3.65 -10.83
C GLY A 74 -7.29 3.71 -9.48
N VAL A 75 -6.88 2.57 -8.94
CA VAL A 75 -6.09 2.47 -7.70
C VAL A 75 -4.74 3.17 -7.86
N ILE A 76 -4.01 2.88 -8.94
CA ILE A 76 -2.71 3.49 -9.23
C ILE A 76 -2.85 5.01 -9.34
N THR A 77 -3.79 5.48 -10.17
CA THR A 77 -4.03 6.91 -10.39
C THR A 77 -4.36 7.64 -9.10
N SER A 78 -5.22 7.04 -8.27
CA SER A 78 -5.64 7.64 -7.00
C SER A 78 -4.50 7.78 -5.99
N LEU A 79 -3.50 6.90 -6.04
CA LEU A 79 -2.41 6.86 -5.07
C LEU A 79 -1.14 7.61 -5.56
N VAL A 80 -0.75 7.41 -6.81
CA VAL A 80 0.53 7.93 -7.34
C VAL A 80 0.41 8.73 -8.64
N GLY A 81 -0.81 8.96 -9.11
CA GLY A 81 -1.08 9.73 -10.33
C GLY A 81 -1.22 8.86 -11.58
N PRO A 82 -1.62 9.47 -12.71
CA PRO A 82 -2.03 8.73 -13.90
C PRO A 82 -0.87 8.09 -14.67
N GLU A 83 0.36 8.56 -14.49
CA GLU A 83 1.53 8.07 -15.21
C GLU A 83 2.72 7.96 -14.24
N PRO A 84 2.68 7.02 -13.27
CA PRO A 84 3.78 6.82 -12.35
C PRO A 84 4.98 6.19 -13.05
N LEU A 85 6.15 6.37 -12.45
CA LEU A 85 7.36 5.71 -12.92
C LEU A 85 7.51 4.34 -12.29
N PHE A 86 7.86 3.39 -13.12
CA PHE A 86 8.30 2.06 -12.69
C PHE A 86 9.65 2.16 -11.98
N ASP A 87 9.73 1.58 -10.80
CA ASP A 87 10.99 1.43 -10.07
C ASP A 87 11.58 0.06 -10.36
N HIS A 88 10.94 -0.99 -9.88
CA HIS A 88 11.28 -2.39 -10.16
C HIS A 88 10.07 -3.29 -9.95
N HIS A 89 10.17 -4.52 -10.43
CA HIS A 89 9.28 -5.60 -10.05
C HIS A 89 10.04 -6.80 -9.51
N ALA A 90 9.32 -7.69 -8.83
CA ALA A 90 9.85 -8.97 -8.38
C ALA A 90 8.76 -10.04 -8.42
N ILE A 91 9.16 -11.25 -8.84
CA ILE A 91 8.35 -12.45 -8.66
C ILE A 91 8.84 -13.11 -7.37
N HIS A 92 8.01 -13.04 -6.34
CA HIS A 92 8.29 -13.70 -5.07
C HIS A 92 7.80 -15.15 -5.12
N VAL A 93 8.73 -16.08 -5.17
CA VAL A 93 8.45 -17.50 -5.17
C VAL A 93 8.78 -18.08 -3.80
N ARG A 94 7.83 -18.79 -3.21
CA ARG A 94 8.05 -19.59 -2.02
C ARG A 94 7.88 -21.06 -2.37
N GLN A 95 8.95 -21.82 -2.18
CA GLN A 95 8.94 -23.25 -2.49
C GLN A 95 7.95 -23.99 -1.60
N ALA A 96 7.55 -25.19 -2.04
CA ALA A 96 6.79 -26.10 -1.21
C ALA A 96 7.59 -26.42 0.06
N GLU A 97 6.90 -26.45 1.21
CA GLU A 97 7.48 -26.77 2.53
C GLU A 97 8.66 -25.87 2.94
N GLU A 98 8.72 -24.65 2.40
CA GLU A 98 9.77 -23.66 2.73
C GLU A 98 9.58 -23.14 4.15
N ALA A 99 10.44 -23.61 5.07
CA ALA A 99 10.39 -23.28 6.48
C ALA A 99 10.85 -21.84 6.80
N GLN A 100 11.59 -21.18 5.90
CA GLN A 100 12.18 -19.87 6.14
C GLN A 100 11.13 -18.75 5.87
N ALA A 101 10.93 -17.86 6.83
CA ALA A 101 10.18 -16.63 6.67
C ALA A 101 11.12 -15.44 6.48
N GLN A 102 10.63 -14.35 5.92
CA GLN A 102 11.35 -13.07 5.95
C GLN A 102 11.24 -12.43 7.34
N ALA A 103 12.26 -11.68 7.74
CA ALA A 103 12.13 -10.76 8.85
C ALA A 103 11.11 -9.66 8.50
N LEU A 104 10.44 -9.11 9.51
CA LEU A 104 9.56 -7.96 9.33
C LEU A 104 10.40 -6.76 8.87
N HIS A 105 9.95 -6.06 7.83
CA HIS A 105 10.66 -4.94 7.21
C HIS A 105 9.69 -3.94 6.58
N ALA A 106 10.20 -2.77 6.22
CA ALA A 106 9.61 -1.84 5.26
C ALA A 106 10.51 -1.81 4.01
N ASP A 107 9.93 -1.67 2.83
CA ASP A 107 10.73 -1.71 1.59
C ASP A 107 11.52 -0.44 1.29
N ALA A 108 11.19 0.66 1.95
CA ALA A 108 11.99 1.87 1.88
C ALA A 108 11.82 2.74 3.12
N ILE A 109 12.94 3.21 3.61
CA ILE A 109 13.03 4.32 4.56
C ILE A 109 13.46 5.53 3.74
N ILE A 110 12.49 6.29 3.25
CA ILE A 110 12.73 7.49 2.46
C ILE A 110 12.78 8.71 3.39
N ASP A 111 13.40 9.79 2.91
CA ASP A 111 13.38 11.07 3.60
C ASP A 111 11.93 11.53 3.80
N THR A 112 11.56 11.56 5.01
CA THR A 112 10.21 11.71 5.49
C THR A 112 9.85 13.16 5.82
N ARG A 113 10.68 14.12 5.47
CA ARG A 113 10.36 15.54 5.55
C ARG A 113 9.27 15.92 4.56
N ILE A 114 9.17 15.20 3.44
CA ILE A 114 8.12 15.34 2.44
C ILE A 114 7.17 14.16 2.58
N PRO A 115 5.86 14.35 2.75
CA PRO A 115 4.91 13.25 2.93
C PRO A 115 4.55 12.51 1.62
N SER A 116 5.24 12.75 0.50
CA SER A 116 5.08 11.96 -0.71
C SER A 116 5.53 10.51 -0.49
N PHE A 117 4.92 9.59 -1.20
CA PHE A 117 5.13 8.17 -1.01
C PHE A 117 5.08 7.41 -2.32
N ASP A 118 5.79 6.30 -2.36
CA ASP A 118 5.66 5.29 -3.39
C ASP A 118 4.68 4.23 -2.95
N ILE A 119 4.17 3.49 -3.90
CA ILE A 119 3.34 2.31 -3.61
C ILE A 119 3.99 1.04 -4.14
N GLN A 120 3.58 -0.06 -3.52
CA GLN A 120 3.78 -1.39 -4.03
C GLN A 120 2.44 -2.02 -4.33
N LEU A 121 2.28 -2.54 -5.53
CA LEU A 121 1.18 -3.45 -5.85
C LEU A 121 1.69 -4.88 -5.68
N MET A 122 0.96 -5.67 -4.90
CA MET A 122 1.20 -7.10 -4.74
C MET A 122 0.00 -7.87 -5.29
N TYR A 123 0.23 -8.67 -6.31
CA TYR A 123 -0.78 -9.47 -6.99
C TYR A 123 -0.58 -10.95 -6.72
N TYR A 124 -1.67 -11.63 -6.38
CA TYR A 124 -1.72 -13.05 -6.06
C TYR A 124 -2.51 -13.81 -7.14
N PRO A 125 -1.84 -14.55 -8.02
CA PRO A 125 -2.48 -15.23 -9.16
C PRO A 125 -3.25 -16.50 -8.77
N HIS A 126 -3.10 -16.97 -7.56
CA HIS A 126 -3.74 -18.19 -7.04
C HIS A 126 -4.17 -18.02 -5.59
N ASP A 127 -4.99 -18.95 -5.09
CA ASP A 127 -5.41 -18.96 -3.69
C ASP A 127 -4.21 -19.11 -2.75
N VAL A 128 -4.22 -18.33 -1.68
CA VAL A 128 -3.22 -18.36 -0.62
C VAL A 128 -3.90 -18.65 0.71
N PRO A 129 -4.07 -19.93 1.09
CA PRO A 129 -4.56 -20.29 2.41
C PRO A 129 -3.53 -19.95 3.49
N LEU A 130 -3.96 -20.00 4.76
CA LEU A 130 -3.13 -19.58 5.90
C LEU A 130 -1.79 -20.34 5.97
N GLU A 131 -1.81 -21.62 5.68
CA GLU A 131 -0.66 -22.53 5.72
C GLU A 131 0.35 -22.26 4.60
N MET A 132 -0.11 -21.70 3.48
CA MET A 132 0.76 -21.29 2.37
C MET A 132 1.55 -20.01 2.69
N GLY A 133 1.21 -19.32 3.78
CA GLY A 133 2.01 -18.26 4.35
C GLY A 133 2.07 -16.99 3.51
N GLY A 134 0.93 -16.41 3.19
CA GLY A 134 0.86 -15.11 2.51
C GLY A 134 1.60 -13.99 3.24
N THR A 135 1.59 -12.80 2.68
CA THR A 135 2.24 -11.62 3.29
C THR A 135 1.61 -11.31 4.66
N LEU A 136 2.44 -11.10 5.66
CA LEU A 136 2.03 -10.56 6.95
C LEU A 136 2.08 -9.04 6.86
N LEU A 137 1.01 -8.37 7.30
CA LEU A 137 0.87 -6.93 7.29
C LEU A 137 0.72 -6.39 8.71
N VAL A 138 1.32 -5.25 9.01
CA VAL A 138 1.15 -4.52 10.28
C VAL A 138 0.41 -3.21 10.00
N PRO A 139 -0.93 -3.19 10.14
CA PRO A 139 -1.73 -2.00 9.83
C PRO A 139 -1.31 -0.78 10.64
N GLY A 140 -1.20 0.38 9.99
CA GLY A 140 -0.86 1.65 10.62
C GLY A 140 0.61 1.84 10.97
N SER A 141 1.52 0.98 10.48
CA SER A 141 2.96 1.09 10.74
C SER A 141 3.72 2.00 9.75
N HIS A 142 3.11 2.33 8.62
CA HIS A 142 3.75 2.98 7.48
C HIS A 142 4.27 4.41 7.74
N LEU A 143 3.72 5.09 8.73
CA LEU A 143 4.15 6.45 9.10
C LEU A 143 5.18 6.45 10.24
N ARG A 144 5.48 5.28 10.82
CA ARG A 144 6.49 5.14 11.85
C ARG A 144 7.88 5.06 11.25
N ARG A 145 8.71 6.00 11.65
CA ARG A 145 10.08 6.16 11.17
C ARG A 145 11.06 5.54 12.14
N ILE A 146 11.46 4.32 11.85
CA ILE A 146 12.52 3.66 12.59
C ILE A 146 13.48 3.00 11.62
N ASN A 147 14.67 2.70 12.08
CA ASN A 147 15.67 2.03 11.28
C ASN A 147 15.16 0.64 10.84
N GLU A 148 15.42 0.25 9.60
CA GLU A 148 14.99 -1.05 9.07
C GLU A 148 15.48 -2.21 9.92
N SER A 149 16.73 -2.15 10.42
CA SER A 149 17.28 -3.14 11.33
C SER A 149 16.50 -3.27 12.64
N ASP A 150 15.83 -2.22 13.07
CA ASP A 150 15.02 -2.23 14.29
C ASP A 150 13.64 -2.83 14.04
N ILE A 151 13.09 -2.70 12.83
CA ILE A 151 11.81 -3.34 12.46
C ILE A 151 11.92 -4.87 12.58
N GLY A 152 13.02 -5.44 12.12
CA GLY A 152 13.26 -6.89 12.17
C GLY A 152 13.28 -7.51 13.58
N ARG A 153 13.41 -6.67 14.62
CA ARG A 153 13.32 -7.12 16.02
C ARG A 153 11.89 -7.35 16.49
N TYR A 154 10.92 -6.70 15.86
CA TYR A 154 9.51 -6.88 16.21
C TYR A 154 9.00 -8.19 15.63
N GLN A 155 8.39 -9.01 16.48
CA GLN A 155 7.77 -10.26 16.10
C GLN A 155 6.41 -10.39 16.79
N ASN A 156 5.45 -10.97 16.09
CA ASN A 156 4.11 -11.24 16.65
C ASN A 156 3.42 -9.98 17.22
N LEU A 157 3.40 -8.91 16.46
CA LEU A 157 2.69 -7.70 16.84
C LEU A 157 1.19 -7.95 16.93
N ARG A 158 0.58 -7.49 18.03
CA ARG A 158 -0.85 -7.61 18.23
C ARG A 158 -1.60 -6.86 17.12
N GLY A 159 -2.52 -7.57 16.45
CA GLY A 159 -3.29 -6.99 15.32
C GLY A 159 -2.59 -7.02 13.96
N GLN A 160 -1.44 -7.70 13.85
CA GLN A 160 -0.88 -8.07 12.55
C GLN A 160 -1.83 -8.97 11.78
N ILE A 161 -1.87 -8.82 10.46
CA ILE A 161 -2.82 -9.53 9.60
C ILE A 161 -2.06 -10.47 8.67
N PRO A 162 -2.16 -11.79 8.84
CA PRO A 162 -1.70 -12.74 7.84
C PRO A 162 -2.65 -12.68 6.64
N LEU A 163 -2.13 -12.45 5.45
CA LEU A 163 -2.94 -12.49 4.24
C LEU A 163 -3.39 -13.93 3.96
N VAL A 164 -4.69 -14.10 3.89
CA VAL A 164 -5.38 -15.26 3.31
C VAL A 164 -6.25 -14.70 2.19
N CYS A 165 -6.10 -15.20 0.97
CA CYS A 165 -6.79 -14.61 -0.17
C CYS A 165 -7.09 -15.64 -1.25
N GLN A 166 -8.04 -15.30 -2.12
CA GLN A 166 -8.33 -16.01 -3.36
C GLN A 166 -7.46 -15.51 -4.50
N ALA A 167 -7.38 -16.30 -5.57
CA ALA A 167 -6.77 -15.89 -6.84
C ALA A 167 -7.36 -14.54 -7.31
N GLY A 168 -6.51 -13.73 -7.91
CA GLY A 168 -6.93 -12.40 -8.40
C GLY A 168 -6.96 -11.30 -7.34
N THR A 169 -6.49 -11.58 -6.13
CA THR A 169 -6.38 -10.54 -5.10
C THR A 169 -5.21 -9.61 -5.38
N LEU A 170 -5.47 -8.31 -5.25
CA LEU A 170 -4.48 -7.23 -5.33
C LEU A 170 -4.38 -6.50 -3.99
N LEU A 171 -3.16 -6.23 -3.55
CA LEU A 171 -2.89 -5.30 -2.46
C LEU A 171 -2.17 -4.07 -3.01
N ALA A 172 -2.56 -2.88 -2.53
CA ALA A 172 -1.78 -1.65 -2.72
C ALA A 172 -1.22 -1.22 -1.37
N LEU A 173 0.11 -1.18 -1.23
CA LEU A 173 0.81 -0.88 0.01
C LEU A 173 1.58 0.43 -0.12
N HIS A 174 1.54 1.24 0.93
CA HIS A 174 2.48 2.33 1.15
C HIS A 174 3.90 1.75 1.36
N HIS A 175 4.93 2.36 0.76
CA HIS A 175 6.31 1.85 0.83
C HIS A 175 6.85 1.63 2.25
N GLY A 176 6.39 2.43 3.21
CA GLY A 176 6.80 2.34 4.61
C GLY A 176 6.03 1.32 5.44
N LEU A 177 5.06 0.59 4.87
CA LEU A 177 4.28 -0.38 5.64
C LEU A 177 5.14 -1.58 6.05
N TRP A 178 5.11 -1.91 7.34
CA TRP A 178 5.82 -3.09 7.84
C TRP A 178 5.12 -4.36 7.40
N HIS A 179 5.88 -5.22 6.76
CA HIS A 179 5.37 -6.49 6.24
C HIS A 179 6.47 -7.54 6.14
N CYS A 180 6.10 -8.78 5.91
CA CYS A 180 7.03 -9.85 5.57
C CYS A 180 6.33 -11.03 4.89
N GLY A 181 7.08 -11.81 4.12
CA GLY A 181 6.63 -13.11 3.60
C GLY A 181 6.73 -14.18 4.68
N ARG A 182 5.64 -14.93 4.90
CA ARG A 182 5.58 -16.03 5.86
C ARG A 182 6.09 -17.34 5.25
N GLN A 183 6.32 -18.33 6.11
CA GLN A 183 6.63 -19.72 5.71
C GLN A 183 5.54 -20.30 4.81
N ASN A 184 5.92 -21.09 3.83
CA ASN A 184 4.99 -21.94 3.09
C ASN A 184 5.07 -23.38 3.66
N ARG A 185 3.99 -23.82 4.31
CA ARG A 185 3.90 -25.16 4.91
C ARG A 185 3.11 -26.14 4.04
N THR A 186 2.78 -25.75 2.82
CA THR A 186 2.04 -26.59 1.88
C THR A 186 2.98 -27.27 0.88
N GLY A 187 2.52 -28.38 0.31
CA GLY A 187 3.23 -29.06 -0.78
C GLY A 187 3.14 -28.35 -2.15
N ARG A 188 2.74 -27.07 -2.20
CA ARG A 188 2.59 -26.28 -3.43
C ARG A 188 3.46 -25.04 -3.40
N ILE A 189 3.98 -24.62 -4.56
CA ILE A 189 4.72 -23.37 -4.71
C ILE A 189 3.74 -22.19 -4.62
N ARG A 190 4.13 -21.13 -3.90
CA ARG A 190 3.43 -19.86 -3.85
C ARG A 190 4.11 -18.82 -4.70
N TYR A 191 3.35 -18.19 -5.58
CA TYR A 191 3.79 -17.05 -6.37
C TYR A 191 3.11 -15.77 -5.87
N MET A 192 3.82 -14.66 -5.94
CA MET A 192 3.29 -13.32 -5.77
C MET A 192 4.09 -12.38 -6.66
N PHE A 193 3.41 -11.60 -7.47
CA PHE A 193 4.03 -10.55 -8.27
C PHE A 193 3.98 -9.23 -7.53
N LYS A 194 5.14 -8.56 -7.43
CA LYS A 194 5.26 -7.23 -6.83
C LYS A 194 5.78 -6.23 -7.86
N VAL A 195 5.16 -5.03 -7.93
CA VAL A 195 5.70 -3.89 -8.67
C VAL A 195 5.70 -2.66 -7.78
N ARG A 196 6.79 -1.88 -7.81
CA ARG A 196 6.92 -0.60 -7.12
C ARG A 196 6.77 0.53 -8.12
N LEU A 197 5.98 1.56 -7.73
CA LEU A 197 5.62 2.70 -8.56
C LEU A 197 5.85 4.00 -7.80
N ASN A 198 6.56 4.93 -8.46
CA ASN A 198 6.90 6.24 -7.92
C ASN A 198 6.01 7.32 -8.55
N PRO A 199 5.50 8.28 -7.76
CA PRO A 199 4.66 9.35 -8.29
C PRO A 199 5.47 10.33 -9.14
N THR A 200 4.83 10.87 -10.18
CA THR A 200 5.37 11.97 -11.00
C THR A 200 4.68 13.30 -10.72
N VAL A 201 3.64 13.26 -9.92
CA VAL A 201 2.82 14.43 -9.56
C VAL A 201 2.68 14.54 -8.05
N ARG A 202 2.33 15.72 -7.57
CA ARG A 202 1.96 15.90 -6.16
C ARG A 202 0.67 15.13 -5.87
N GLN A 203 0.68 14.30 -4.84
CA GLN A 203 -0.41 13.38 -4.51
C GLN A 203 -1.53 14.07 -3.72
N VAL A 204 -2.16 15.08 -4.35
CA VAL A 204 -3.23 15.89 -3.73
C VAL A 204 -4.51 15.70 -4.50
N LYS A 205 -5.55 15.14 -3.83
CA LYS A 205 -6.89 14.92 -4.39
C LYS A 205 -6.87 14.19 -5.75
N LEU A 206 -6.05 13.14 -5.86
CA LEU A 206 -5.96 12.33 -7.06
C LEU A 206 -7.10 11.29 -7.20
N TRP A 207 -7.98 11.22 -6.22
CA TRP A 207 -9.09 10.27 -6.13
C TRP A 207 -10.45 10.94 -6.31
N ASN A 208 -11.52 10.17 -6.28
CA ASN A 208 -12.87 10.71 -6.28
C ASN A 208 -13.22 11.28 -4.88
N THR A 209 -13.41 12.59 -4.80
CA THR A 209 -13.64 13.33 -3.56
C THR A 209 -15.11 13.59 -3.24
N ASP A 210 -16.05 12.94 -3.94
CA ASP A 210 -17.48 13.18 -3.76
C ASP A 210 -17.98 12.87 -2.32
N ASP A 211 -17.30 11.95 -1.63
CA ASP A 211 -17.55 11.53 -0.25
C ASP A 211 -16.55 12.10 0.77
N LEU A 212 -15.83 13.19 0.43
CA LEU A 212 -14.76 13.72 1.30
C LEU A 212 -15.29 14.21 2.66
N GLU A 213 -16.48 14.81 2.65
CA GLU A 213 -17.11 15.37 3.85
C GLU A 213 -17.95 14.32 4.63
N ASP A 214 -17.96 13.05 4.21
CA ASP A 214 -18.65 12.01 4.95
C ASP A 214 -18.01 11.80 6.33
N PRO A 215 -18.79 11.84 7.43
CA PRO A 215 -18.27 11.64 8.80
C PRO A 215 -17.48 10.34 9.00
N GLU A 216 -17.75 9.33 8.18
CA GLU A 216 -17.02 8.06 8.18
C GLU A 216 -15.54 8.23 7.84
N VAL A 217 -15.18 9.21 7.00
CA VAL A 217 -13.79 9.54 6.67
C VAL A 217 -13.01 9.90 7.94
N ALA A 218 -13.55 10.82 8.75
CA ALA A 218 -12.92 11.21 10.01
C ALA A 218 -12.86 10.04 11.01
N ARG A 219 -13.90 9.20 11.06
CA ARG A 219 -13.93 8.01 11.91
C ARG A 219 -12.85 7.01 11.52
N ILE A 220 -12.64 6.76 10.24
CA ILE A 220 -11.57 5.88 9.73
C ILE A 220 -10.19 6.44 10.10
N LEU A 221 -9.98 7.73 9.91
CA LEU A 221 -8.71 8.39 10.23
C LEU A 221 -8.40 8.40 11.74
N GLY A 222 -9.41 8.39 12.60
CA GLY A 222 -9.25 8.29 14.05
C GLY A 222 -8.99 6.88 14.60
N LYS A 223 -8.98 5.84 13.74
CA LYS A 223 -8.84 4.45 14.17
C LYS A 223 -7.47 4.15 14.79
N GLY A 224 -7.46 3.62 16.03
CA GLY A 224 -6.27 3.04 16.65
C GLY A 224 -6.05 1.58 16.22
N TYR A 225 -4.80 1.10 16.30
CA TYR A 225 -4.45 -0.30 16.06
C TYR A 225 -3.96 -0.97 17.34
N PRO A 226 -4.19 -2.29 17.51
CA PRO A 226 -3.91 -2.99 18.77
C PRO A 226 -2.45 -3.01 19.23
N TRP A 227 -1.50 -2.76 18.32
CA TRP A 227 -0.07 -2.68 18.65
C TRP A 227 0.38 -1.28 19.08
N TYR A 228 -0.51 -0.27 18.98
CA TYR A 228 -0.20 1.08 19.43
C TYR A 228 -0.07 1.13 20.95
N GLU A 229 1.06 1.66 21.41
CA GLU A 229 1.27 2.01 22.82
C GLU A 229 0.83 3.46 23.06
N ALA A 230 0.50 3.81 24.32
CA ALA A 230 -0.13 5.07 24.68
C ALA A 230 0.56 6.31 24.08
N ALA A 231 1.87 6.48 24.27
CA ALA A 231 2.60 7.64 23.75
C ALA A 231 2.86 7.53 22.24
N SER A 232 3.29 6.36 21.77
CA SER A 232 3.57 6.13 20.36
C SER A 232 2.29 6.09 19.52
N GLY A 233 1.17 5.63 20.08
CA GLY A 233 -0.12 5.67 19.43
C GLY A 233 -0.59 7.11 19.12
N ARG A 234 -0.29 8.06 19.99
CA ARG A 234 -0.54 9.48 19.72
C ARG A 234 0.27 9.99 18.54
N LEU A 235 1.55 9.63 18.46
CA LEU A 235 2.42 10.04 17.37
C LEU A 235 1.92 9.50 16.03
N GLU A 236 1.44 8.26 15.97
CA GLU A 236 0.87 7.68 14.76
C GLU A 236 -0.36 8.46 14.28
N ILE A 237 -1.24 8.88 15.19
CA ILE A 237 -2.42 9.68 14.83
C ILE A 237 -2.02 11.09 14.37
N VAL A 238 -1.03 11.71 15.00
CA VAL A 238 -0.48 13.01 14.55
C VAL A 238 0.10 12.89 13.14
N ASN A 239 0.92 11.87 12.88
CA ASN A 239 1.51 11.65 11.56
C ASN A 239 0.43 11.38 10.50
N ARG A 240 -0.62 10.64 10.86
CA ARG A 240 -1.78 10.39 9.98
C ARG A 240 -2.54 11.69 9.66
N SER A 241 -2.74 12.56 10.63
CA SER A 241 -3.37 13.87 10.39
C SER A 241 -2.54 14.72 9.44
N LYS A 242 -1.21 14.75 9.62
CA LYS A 242 -0.29 15.44 8.70
C LYS A 242 -0.35 14.82 7.29
N PHE A 243 -0.40 13.50 7.20
CA PHE A 243 -0.50 12.79 5.94
C PHE A 243 -1.82 13.09 5.22
N TRP A 244 -2.94 13.10 5.96
CA TRP A 244 -4.24 13.45 5.39
C TRP A 244 -4.30 14.89 4.89
N ARG A 245 -3.72 15.85 5.63
CA ARG A 245 -3.55 17.24 5.16
C ARG A 245 -2.80 17.32 3.86
N TYR A 246 -1.71 16.60 3.74
CA TYR A 246 -0.95 16.52 2.48
C TYR A 246 -1.81 15.98 1.34
N LEU A 247 -2.55 14.90 1.56
CA LEU A 247 -3.39 14.26 0.55
C LEU A 247 -4.56 15.15 0.12
N THR A 248 -5.18 15.85 1.05
CA THR A 248 -6.33 16.72 0.75
C THR A 248 -5.95 18.14 0.35
N GLY A 249 -4.74 18.58 0.70
CA GLY A 249 -4.38 19.99 0.62
C GLY A 249 -5.12 20.87 1.62
N ASP A 250 -5.79 20.26 2.62
CA ASP A 250 -6.50 20.96 3.68
C ASP A 250 -5.67 20.97 4.96
N ASP A 251 -5.03 22.07 5.22
CA ASP A 251 -4.15 22.26 6.36
C ASP A 251 -4.91 22.38 7.69
N THR A 252 -6.23 22.52 7.65
CA THR A 252 -7.06 22.70 8.84
C THR A 252 -7.56 21.38 9.44
N PHE A 253 -7.45 20.27 8.68
CA PHE A 253 -7.92 18.97 9.15
C PHE A 253 -7.26 18.56 10.48
N ASP A 254 -8.07 18.12 11.45
CA ASP A 254 -7.62 17.65 12.75
C ASP A 254 -8.43 16.42 13.20
N THR A 255 -7.77 15.39 13.70
CA THR A 255 -8.40 14.20 14.29
C THR A 255 -8.76 14.39 15.76
N GLY A 256 -8.18 15.37 16.43
CA GLY A 256 -8.45 15.68 17.83
C GLY A 256 -7.44 16.67 18.38
N TYR A 257 -7.92 17.87 18.72
CA TYR A 257 -7.10 19.00 19.17
C TYR A 257 -6.07 18.63 20.25
N TRP A 258 -6.46 17.85 21.25
CA TRP A 258 -5.58 17.47 22.34
C TRP A 258 -4.47 16.49 21.95
N LEU A 259 -4.67 15.73 20.88
CA LEU A 259 -3.66 14.82 20.36
C LEU A 259 -2.62 15.56 19.51
N THR A 260 -3.07 16.54 18.75
CA THR A 260 -2.30 17.17 17.68
C THR A 260 -1.96 18.63 17.97
N ARG A 261 -2.56 19.22 18.97
CA ARG A 261 -2.57 20.63 19.40
C ARG A 261 -1.52 21.59 18.80
N LEU A 262 -0.24 21.38 19.04
CA LEU A 262 0.83 22.28 18.59
C LEU A 262 1.13 22.14 17.08
N GLU A 263 0.96 20.95 16.56
CA GLU A 263 1.25 20.62 15.16
C GLU A 263 0.12 21.00 14.21
N ASN A 264 -1.09 21.10 14.75
CA ASN A 264 -2.32 21.30 13.99
C ASN A 264 -2.91 22.72 14.10
N ALA A 265 -2.39 23.55 14.99
CA ALA A 265 -2.89 24.90 15.11
C ALA A 265 -2.49 25.73 13.88
N PRO A 266 -3.42 26.13 12.99
CA PRO A 266 -3.10 26.94 11.83
C PRO A 266 -2.41 28.26 12.20
N SER A 267 -2.74 28.78 13.39
CA SER A 267 -2.16 30.00 13.95
C SER A 267 -0.68 29.88 14.35
N THR A 268 -0.15 28.68 14.55
CA THR A 268 1.27 28.51 14.91
C THR A 268 2.20 28.54 13.71
N ARG A 269 1.70 28.43 12.49
CA ARG A 269 2.50 28.55 11.26
C ARG A 269 3.12 29.94 11.05
N HIS A 270 2.51 30.97 11.63
CA HIS A 270 3.00 32.34 11.60
C HIS A 270 4.09 32.63 12.65
N LEU A 271 4.35 31.70 13.55
CA LEU A 271 5.34 31.83 14.62
C LEU A 271 6.69 31.17 14.29
N VAL A 272 6.83 30.55 13.14
CA VAL A 272 8.02 29.84 12.68
C VAL A 272 8.42 30.37 11.31
N GLY A 273 8.42 31.67 11.16
CA GLY A 273 8.93 32.41 10.02
C GLY A 273 10.28 33.03 10.34
#